data_afe9dd21861532f9f42b8bf45cdbe6b1
#
_entry.id   afe9dd21861532f9f42b8bf45cdbe6b1
#
_cell.length_a   1.000
_cell.length_b   1.000
_cell.length_c   1.000
_cell.angle_alpha   90.00
_cell.angle_beta   90.00
_cell.angle_gamma   90.00
#
_symmetry.space_group_name_H-M   'P 1'
#
loop_
_entity.id
_entity.type
_entity.pdbx_description
1 polymer ?
#
loop_
_entity_poly.entity_id
_entity_poly.type
_entity_poly.pdbx_seq_one_letter_code
_entity_poly.pdbx_strand_id
1 'polypeptide(L)'
;MTVHFVPWNPSNNLLEETKRLYTEAGTFDCIQKGDLVAIKLHVGELGNPYYVQPFFVHEVVRQVKEAGGKPFLTDSNTLYLAQRHNAIDHTHTALMNGFGTVAPFVVADGLRGESHRTVKTKGILDEIEVSGAIAEADAMIVISHCKGHELSGFGGAIKNLGMGCTPGVGKLRQHRTVGIEIDTSKCVGCGKCKVACPNHFPDIIEGKARNTSPLCMRCPICVEACPMDAISFVDKPNLGRALASAALGVLSTFKPGKVSFVSFAKDIAQYCDCLPNAGERVMKDIGVYASDSAVSIDGAFLSMANYQILNDSSHVDCMLQVQEAKAIGIEGDVKPEIIKI
;
A
#
# COMPACT_ATOMS: atom_id res chain seq x y z
N MET A 1 8.19 20.53 3.83
CA MET A 1 7.00 20.13 4.63
C MET A 1 7.46 19.37 5.86
N THR A 2 6.76 19.57 6.96
CA THR A 2 7.13 19.04 8.27
C THR A 2 6.46 17.68 8.51
N VAL A 3 7.14 16.80 9.22
CA VAL A 3 6.59 15.52 9.70
C VAL A 3 6.63 15.54 11.22
N HIS A 4 5.49 15.35 11.85
CA HIS A 4 5.40 15.18 13.29
C HIS A 4 5.61 13.70 13.64
N PHE A 5 6.29 13.44 14.73
CA PHE A 5 6.72 12.09 15.10
C PHE A 5 6.63 11.84 16.60
N VAL A 6 6.02 10.74 16.96
CA VAL A 6 6.04 10.16 18.32
C VAL A 6 6.84 8.86 18.30
N PRO A 7 7.91 8.74 19.09
CA PRO A 7 8.67 7.51 19.20
C PRO A 7 7.85 6.40 19.85
N TRP A 8 8.05 5.17 19.39
CA TRP A 8 7.43 4.02 20.02
C TRP A 8 8.04 3.79 21.41
N ASN A 9 7.23 3.95 22.45
CA ASN A 9 7.62 3.66 23.81
C ASN A 9 6.53 2.84 24.52
N PRO A 10 6.74 1.52 24.72
CA PRO A 10 5.73 0.66 25.35
C PRO A 10 5.46 1.00 26.83
N SER A 11 6.27 1.85 27.46
CA SER A 11 6.04 2.35 28.83
C SER A 11 5.03 3.50 28.87
N ASN A 12 4.70 4.10 27.73
CA ASN A 12 3.73 5.18 27.61
C ASN A 12 2.35 4.65 27.17
N ASN A 13 1.31 5.43 27.40
CA ASN A 13 0.02 5.20 26.78
C ASN A 13 0.08 5.65 25.31
N LEU A 14 0.31 4.70 24.40
CA LEU A 14 0.49 4.97 22.98
C LEU A 14 -0.75 5.62 22.34
N LEU A 15 -1.95 5.35 22.86
CA LEU A 15 -3.16 6.00 22.38
C LEU A 15 -3.17 7.49 22.70
N GLU A 16 -2.75 7.90 23.91
CA GLU A 16 -2.64 9.30 24.27
C GLU A 16 -1.50 10.00 23.51
N GLU A 17 -0.39 9.30 23.28
CA GLU A 17 0.71 9.85 22.47
C GLU A 17 0.26 10.09 21.00
N THR A 18 -0.52 9.16 20.43
CA THR A 18 -1.05 9.36 19.06
C THR A 18 -2.09 10.49 19.00
N LYS A 19 -2.93 10.67 20.01
CA LYS A 19 -3.84 11.83 20.10
C LYS A 19 -3.08 13.15 20.08
N ARG A 20 -2.02 13.26 20.89
CA ARG A 20 -1.15 14.42 20.92
C ARG A 20 -0.52 14.67 19.56
N LEU A 21 0.02 13.63 18.92
CA LEU A 21 0.56 13.69 17.57
C LEU A 21 -0.43 14.27 16.57
N TYR A 22 -1.68 13.78 16.59
CA TYR A 22 -2.72 14.24 15.66
C TYR A 22 -3.07 15.71 15.86
N THR A 23 -3.12 16.18 17.09
CA THR A 23 -3.40 17.57 17.44
C THR A 23 -2.26 18.49 16.98
N GLU A 24 -1.02 18.14 17.31
CA GLU A 24 0.17 18.95 16.95
C GLU A 24 0.42 18.98 15.43
N ALA A 25 0.08 17.90 14.72
CA ALA A 25 0.22 17.82 13.28
C ALA A 25 -0.96 18.43 12.49
N GLY A 26 -2.05 18.85 13.15
CA GLY A 26 -3.25 19.30 12.46
C GLY A 26 -3.88 18.25 11.55
N THR A 27 -3.76 16.95 11.92
CA THR A 27 -4.10 15.80 11.05
C THR A 27 -5.53 15.87 10.51
N PHE A 28 -6.46 16.47 11.23
CA PHE A 28 -7.89 16.54 10.86
C PHE A 28 -8.33 17.91 10.33
N ASP A 29 -7.42 18.87 10.15
CA ASP A 29 -7.72 20.20 9.60
C ASP A 29 -8.20 20.14 8.14
N CYS A 30 -7.93 19.03 7.45
CA CYS A 30 -8.42 18.74 6.10
C CYS A 30 -9.94 18.51 6.03
N ILE A 31 -10.63 18.35 7.18
CA ILE A 31 -12.05 17.96 7.26
C ILE A 31 -12.94 19.18 7.45
N GLN A 32 -14.03 19.23 6.70
CA GLN A 32 -15.13 20.19 6.89
C GLN A 32 -16.37 19.47 7.41
N LYS A 33 -17.23 20.22 8.10
CA LYS A 33 -18.47 19.68 8.64
C LYS A 33 -19.34 19.09 7.52
N GLY A 34 -19.67 17.81 7.67
CA GLY A 34 -20.51 17.07 6.72
C GLY A 34 -19.76 16.28 5.68
N ASP A 35 -18.42 16.46 5.53
CA ASP A 35 -17.60 15.70 4.59
C ASP A 35 -17.75 14.18 4.78
N LEU A 36 -17.87 13.46 3.68
CA LEU A 36 -17.69 11.99 3.64
C LEU A 36 -16.18 11.73 3.66
N VAL A 37 -15.68 11.22 4.78
CA VAL A 37 -14.23 11.06 5.01
C VAL A 37 -13.82 9.62 4.83
N ALA A 38 -13.04 9.33 3.78
CA ALA A 38 -12.45 8.03 3.58
C ALA A 38 -11.28 7.83 4.55
N ILE A 39 -11.37 6.84 5.44
CA ILE A 39 -10.24 6.38 6.23
C ILE A 39 -9.63 5.19 5.48
N LYS A 40 -8.60 5.49 4.68
CA LYS A 40 -7.92 4.49 3.85
C LYS A 40 -6.89 3.74 4.68
N LEU A 41 -7.06 2.45 4.76
CA LEU A 41 -6.13 1.58 5.48
C LEU A 41 -5.99 0.24 4.75
N HIS A 42 -5.08 -0.58 5.22
CA HIS A 42 -4.99 -1.99 4.86
C HIS A 42 -5.54 -2.82 6.03
N VAL A 43 -6.61 -3.57 5.81
CA VAL A 43 -7.27 -4.36 6.88
C VAL A 43 -6.51 -5.63 7.26
N GLY A 44 -5.37 -5.92 6.64
CA GLY A 44 -4.63 -7.18 6.79
C GLY A 44 -5.25 -8.31 5.97
N GLU A 45 -4.44 -9.25 5.50
CA GLU A 45 -4.92 -10.54 5.02
C GLU A 45 -5.26 -11.42 6.22
N LEU A 46 -6.25 -12.31 6.09
CA LEU A 46 -6.66 -13.18 7.19
C LEU A 46 -5.50 -14.09 7.61
N GLY A 47 -5.15 -14.05 8.90
CA GLY A 47 -3.98 -14.74 9.46
C GLY A 47 -2.72 -13.88 9.59
N ASN A 48 -2.66 -12.69 9.01
CA ASN A 48 -1.55 -11.74 9.20
C ASN A 48 -1.67 -11.06 10.57
N PRO A 49 -0.63 -11.05 11.42
CA PRO A 49 -0.70 -10.46 12.76
C PRO A 49 -0.26 -8.99 12.83
N TYR A 50 0.26 -8.39 11.74
CA TYR A 50 1.05 -7.15 11.83
C TYR A 50 0.36 -5.88 11.31
N TYR A 51 -0.83 -5.97 10.74
CA TYR A 51 -1.58 -4.78 10.28
C TYR A 51 -1.85 -3.80 11.44
N VAL A 52 -2.14 -2.54 11.10
CA VAL A 52 -2.46 -1.50 12.11
C VAL A 52 -3.68 -1.93 12.93
N GLN A 53 -3.53 -2.00 14.24
CA GLN A 53 -4.56 -2.53 15.14
C GLN A 53 -5.80 -1.63 15.14
N PRO A 54 -7.02 -2.23 15.19
CA PRO A 54 -8.29 -1.51 15.14
C PRO A 54 -8.46 -0.40 16.18
N PHE A 55 -7.86 -0.50 17.36
CA PHE A 55 -8.00 0.52 18.40
C PHE A 55 -7.35 1.86 18.02
N PHE A 56 -6.26 1.87 17.25
CA PHE A 56 -5.69 3.10 16.71
C PHE A 56 -6.61 3.72 15.64
N VAL A 57 -7.21 2.88 14.82
CA VAL A 57 -8.15 3.31 13.77
C VAL A 57 -9.44 3.86 14.41
N HIS A 58 -9.88 3.26 15.51
CA HIS A 58 -11.01 3.76 16.28
C HIS A 58 -10.79 5.19 16.76
N GLU A 59 -9.57 5.52 17.22
CA GLU A 59 -9.22 6.88 17.63
C GLU A 59 -9.28 7.86 16.43
N VAL A 60 -8.77 7.47 15.27
CA VAL A 60 -8.89 8.30 14.05
C VAL A 60 -10.36 8.54 13.69
N VAL A 61 -11.22 7.50 13.75
CA VAL A 61 -12.67 7.62 13.50
C VAL A 61 -13.32 8.60 14.49
N ARG A 62 -12.93 8.55 15.77
CA ARG A 62 -13.44 9.47 16.80
C ARG A 62 -13.08 10.91 16.45
N GLN A 63 -11.82 11.18 16.11
CA GLN A 63 -11.32 12.51 15.74
C GLN A 63 -12.00 13.06 14.48
N VAL A 64 -12.20 12.21 13.46
CA VAL A 64 -12.96 12.60 12.24
C VAL A 64 -14.38 13.04 12.59
N LYS A 65 -15.07 12.30 13.49
CA LYS A 65 -16.43 12.70 13.96
C LYS A 65 -16.41 14.01 14.74
N GLU A 66 -15.42 14.24 15.59
CA GLU A 66 -15.25 15.48 16.35
C GLU A 66 -14.97 16.69 15.44
N ALA A 67 -14.20 16.48 14.35
CA ALA A 67 -14.02 17.49 13.30
C ALA A 67 -15.30 17.72 12.46
N GLY A 68 -16.37 16.95 12.69
CA GLY A 68 -17.66 17.09 12.01
C GLY A 68 -17.80 16.29 10.72
N GLY A 69 -16.83 15.45 10.38
CA GLY A 69 -16.86 14.54 9.23
C GLY A 69 -17.70 13.28 9.49
N LYS A 70 -18.03 12.58 8.40
CA LYS A 70 -18.73 11.30 8.39
C LYS A 70 -17.76 10.20 7.93
N PRO A 71 -17.06 9.49 8.86
CA PRO A 71 -16.03 8.54 8.52
C PRO A 71 -16.59 7.22 7.99
N PHE A 72 -15.89 6.66 7.01
CA PHE A 72 -15.99 5.25 6.63
C PHE A 72 -14.60 4.65 6.42
N LEU A 73 -14.40 3.40 6.84
CA LEU A 73 -13.18 2.64 6.58
C LEU A 73 -13.23 2.14 5.15
N THR A 74 -12.09 2.13 4.47
CA THR A 74 -12.06 1.69 3.08
C THR A 74 -10.72 1.08 2.66
N ASP A 75 -10.81 0.12 1.76
CA ASP A 75 -9.72 -0.48 0.98
C ASP A 75 -10.32 -0.94 -0.35
N SER A 76 -9.48 -1.37 -1.31
CA SER A 76 -9.92 -1.92 -2.59
C SER A 76 -9.56 -3.41 -2.72
N ASN A 77 -10.33 -4.15 -3.51
CA ASN A 77 -10.13 -5.56 -3.74
C ASN A 77 -8.73 -5.89 -4.26
N THR A 78 -8.20 -7.07 -3.91
CA THR A 78 -6.89 -7.52 -4.38
C THR A 78 -6.92 -7.97 -5.84
N LEU A 79 -5.77 -7.89 -6.50
CA LEU A 79 -5.59 -8.42 -7.86
C LEU A 79 -5.53 -9.96 -7.86
N TYR A 80 -4.93 -10.55 -6.84
CA TYR A 80 -4.76 -12.00 -6.70
C TYR A 80 -5.91 -12.64 -5.94
N LEU A 81 -6.14 -13.93 -6.18
CA LEU A 81 -7.16 -14.74 -5.51
C LEU A 81 -6.76 -15.01 -4.06
N ALA A 82 -7.31 -14.24 -3.14
CA ALA A 82 -7.15 -14.38 -1.69
C ALA A 82 -8.43 -13.91 -1.01
N GLN A 83 -8.42 -13.76 0.32
CA GLN A 83 -9.61 -13.43 1.11
C GLN A 83 -10.15 -12.00 0.89
N ARG A 84 -9.46 -11.17 0.12
CA ARG A 84 -9.88 -9.80 -0.22
C ARG A 84 -10.05 -9.58 -1.72
N HIS A 85 -10.33 -10.66 -2.48
CA HIS A 85 -10.46 -10.59 -3.94
C HIS A 85 -11.81 -10.04 -4.41
N ASN A 86 -12.82 -10.06 -3.58
CA ASN A 86 -14.16 -9.51 -3.83
C ASN A 86 -14.71 -8.87 -2.56
N ALA A 87 -15.72 -8.01 -2.69
CA ALA A 87 -16.21 -7.21 -1.58
C ALA A 87 -16.80 -8.06 -0.43
N ILE A 88 -17.35 -9.23 -0.70
CA ILE A 88 -17.94 -10.09 0.33
C ILE A 88 -16.85 -10.65 1.23
N ASP A 89 -15.85 -11.31 0.64
CA ASP A 89 -14.73 -11.89 1.38
C ASP A 89 -13.86 -10.80 2.02
N HIS A 90 -13.68 -9.66 1.33
CA HIS A 90 -12.94 -8.52 1.86
C HIS A 90 -13.61 -7.91 3.10
N THR A 91 -14.93 -7.72 3.05
CA THR A 91 -15.70 -7.26 4.21
C THR A 91 -15.61 -8.28 5.35
N HIS A 92 -15.76 -9.57 5.05
CA HIS A 92 -15.59 -10.62 6.06
C HIS A 92 -14.20 -10.58 6.72
N THR A 93 -13.14 -10.44 5.92
CA THR A 93 -11.76 -10.29 6.42
C THR A 93 -11.61 -9.08 7.34
N ALA A 94 -12.18 -7.92 6.95
CA ALA A 94 -12.16 -6.72 7.80
C ALA A 94 -12.89 -6.94 9.13
N LEU A 95 -14.04 -7.63 9.11
CA LEU A 95 -14.79 -7.99 10.33
C LEU A 95 -13.97 -8.91 11.24
N MET A 96 -13.38 -9.97 10.67
CA MET A 96 -12.57 -10.95 11.44
C MET A 96 -11.31 -10.31 12.04
N ASN A 97 -10.71 -9.33 11.35
CA ASN A 97 -9.55 -8.58 11.83
C ASN A 97 -9.92 -7.43 12.81
N GLY A 98 -11.19 -7.35 13.24
CA GLY A 98 -11.64 -6.47 14.32
C GLY A 98 -12.11 -5.09 13.89
N PHE A 99 -12.28 -4.81 12.61
CA PHE A 99 -12.72 -3.49 12.12
C PHE A 99 -14.24 -3.29 12.10
N GLY A 100 -15.03 -4.35 12.35
CA GLY A 100 -16.50 -4.34 12.22
C GLY A 100 -17.25 -3.37 13.11
N THR A 101 -16.67 -2.99 14.26
CA THR A 101 -17.30 -2.07 15.23
C THR A 101 -16.71 -0.65 15.18
N VAL A 102 -15.70 -0.43 14.32
CA VAL A 102 -14.95 0.84 14.27
C VAL A 102 -15.73 1.92 13.53
N ALA A 103 -16.11 1.65 12.30
CA ALA A 103 -16.96 2.48 11.44
C ALA A 103 -17.49 1.61 10.28
N PRO A 104 -18.45 2.09 9.47
CA PRO A 104 -18.85 1.39 8.25
C PRO A 104 -17.64 1.08 7.36
N PHE A 105 -17.49 -0.18 6.92
CA PHE A 105 -16.47 -0.58 5.98
C PHE A 105 -17.05 -0.63 4.58
N VAL A 106 -16.47 0.14 3.66
CA VAL A 106 -16.88 0.24 2.26
C VAL A 106 -15.73 -0.24 1.38
N VAL A 107 -15.94 -1.31 0.63
CA VAL A 107 -14.97 -1.75 -0.39
C VAL A 107 -15.03 -0.76 -1.55
N ALA A 108 -13.93 -0.05 -1.79
CA ALA A 108 -13.91 1.18 -2.58
C ALA A 108 -14.21 1.00 -4.07
N ASP A 109 -13.95 -0.19 -4.60
CA ASP A 109 -14.02 -0.49 -6.03
C ASP A 109 -15.22 -1.38 -6.41
N GLY A 110 -16.23 -1.50 -5.53
CA GLY A 110 -17.43 -2.29 -5.78
C GLY A 110 -17.23 -3.79 -5.53
N LEU A 111 -18.14 -4.60 -6.07
CA LEU A 111 -18.17 -6.03 -5.74
C LEU A 111 -16.93 -6.78 -6.25
N ARG A 112 -16.44 -6.45 -7.46
CA ARG A 112 -15.31 -7.12 -8.11
C ARG A 112 -14.33 -6.15 -8.81
N GLY A 113 -14.28 -4.88 -8.40
CA GLY A 113 -13.43 -3.87 -9.01
C GLY A 113 -14.07 -3.05 -10.14
N GLU A 114 -15.39 -3.17 -10.31
CA GLU A 114 -16.16 -2.51 -11.36
C GLU A 114 -16.41 -1.01 -11.11
N SER A 115 -16.35 -0.56 -9.85
CA SER A 115 -16.58 0.84 -9.50
C SER A 115 -15.26 1.62 -9.48
N HIS A 116 -15.01 2.40 -10.53
CA HIS A 116 -13.81 3.22 -10.63
C HIS A 116 -13.97 4.41 -11.58
N ARG A 117 -13.05 5.37 -11.48
CA ARG A 117 -12.89 6.49 -12.41
C ARG A 117 -11.46 6.50 -12.95
N THR A 118 -11.29 6.58 -14.26
CA THR A 118 -9.99 6.77 -14.90
C THR A 118 -9.60 8.24 -14.84
N VAL A 119 -8.40 8.54 -14.37
CA VAL A 119 -7.84 9.89 -14.28
C VAL A 119 -6.48 9.94 -14.96
N LYS A 120 -6.12 11.11 -15.50
CA LYS A 120 -4.77 11.35 -16.03
C LYS A 120 -3.77 11.48 -14.89
N THR A 121 -2.55 11.02 -15.13
CA THR A 121 -1.44 11.13 -14.19
C THR A 121 -0.13 11.46 -14.94
N LYS A 122 1.00 11.38 -14.26
CA LYS A 122 2.34 11.63 -14.83
C LYS A 122 3.31 10.54 -14.37
N GLY A 123 4.47 10.49 -15.02
CA GLY A 123 5.53 9.53 -14.74
C GLY A 123 5.48 8.36 -15.73
N ILE A 124 5.65 7.13 -15.24
CA ILE A 124 5.65 5.94 -16.09
C ILE A 124 4.26 5.54 -16.58
N LEU A 125 3.18 6.05 -15.94
CA LEU A 125 1.80 5.86 -16.34
C LEU A 125 1.20 7.20 -16.80
N ASP A 126 0.41 7.18 -17.88
CA ASP A 126 -0.32 8.35 -18.39
C ASP A 126 -1.69 8.52 -17.73
N GLU A 127 -2.25 7.42 -17.25
CA GLU A 127 -3.57 7.36 -16.59
C GLU A 127 -3.64 6.20 -15.59
N ILE A 128 -4.56 6.32 -14.64
CA ILE A 128 -4.83 5.28 -13.64
C ILE A 128 -6.31 5.23 -13.29
N GLU A 129 -6.81 4.04 -13.00
CA GLU A 129 -8.14 3.85 -12.45
C GLU A 129 -8.11 4.04 -10.94
N VAL A 130 -8.90 4.99 -10.43
CA VAL A 130 -9.11 5.25 -9.00
C VAL A 130 -10.41 4.63 -8.56
N SER A 131 -10.41 3.87 -7.46
CA SER A 131 -11.60 3.22 -6.91
C SER A 131 -12.72 4.22 -6.59
N GLY A 132 -13.96 3.88 -6.92
CA GLY A 132 -15.09 4.81 -6.93
C GLY A 132 -15.33 5.50 -5.60
N ALA A 133 -15.42 4.77 -4.48
CA ALA A 133 -15.65 5.38 -3.18
C ALA A 133 -14.51 6.31 -2.71
N ILE A 134 -13.27 6.07 -3.17
CA ILE A 134 -12.14 6.97 -2.95
C ILE A 134 -12.31 8.26 -3.76
N ALA A 135 -12.63 8.13 -5.05
CA ALA A 135 -12.76 9.27 -5.96
C ALA A 135 -13.97 10.17 -5.66
N GLU A 136 -14.95 9.66 -4.91
CA GLU A 136 -16.17 10.39 -4.50
C GLU A 136 -16.11 10.91 -3.04
N ALA A 137 -15.05 10.59 -2.28
CA ALA A 137 -14.90 11.10 -0.92
C ALA A 137 -14.51 12.58 -0.92
N ASP A 138 -15.00 13.35 0.06
CA ASP A 138 -14.72 14.78 0.20
C ASP A 138 -13.33 15.03 0.80
N ALA A 139 -12.88 14.13 1.71
CA ALA A 139 -11.57 14.16 2.34
C ALA A 139 -11.09 12.73 2.62
N MET A 140 -9.78 12.56 2.83
CA MET A 140 -9.20 11.26 3.13
C MET A 140 -8.14 11.33 4.21
N ILE A 141 -8.20 10.40 5.17
CA ILE A 141 -7.11 10.11 6.12
C ILE A 141 -6.49 8.79 5.70
N VAL A 142 -5.21 8.82 5.33
CA VAL A 142 -4.46 7.63 4.88
C VAL A 142 -3.69 7.05 6.06
N ILE A 143 -4.12 5.89 6.56
CA ILE A 143 -3.45 5.16 7.63
C ILE A 143 -2.57 4.08 7.01
N SER A 144 -1.25 4.22 7.15
CA SER A 144 -0.27 3.31 6.56
C SER A 144 0.48 2.54 7.62
N HIS A 145 0.74 1.27 7.36
CA HIS A 145 1.69 0.45 8.07
C HIS A 145 3.01 0.45 7.30
N CYS A 146 4.10 0.85 7.93
CA CYS A 146 5.44 0.82 7.33
C CYS A 146 6.03 -0.59 7.44
N LYS A 147 6.33 -1.24 6.31
CA LYS A 147 6.87 -2.61 6.26
C LYS A 147 7.60 -2.87 4.95
N GLY A 148 8.29 -4.01 4.86
CA GLY A 148 8.91 -4.47 3.63
C GLY A 148 7.90 -4.85 2.54
N HIS A 149 8.40 -4.98 1.33
CA HIS A 149 7.64 -5.46 0.18
C HIS A 149 8.56 -6.02 -0.89
N GLU A 150 8.28 -7.22 -1.36
CA GLU A 150 9.13 -8.03 -2.23
C GLU A 150 9.42 -7.41 -3.61
N LEU A 151 8.53 -6.57 -4.13
CA LEU A 151 8.66 -5.96 -5.46
C LEU A 151 8.89 -4.45 -5.45
N SER A 152 8.56 -3.75 -4.37
CA SER A 152 8.71 -2.28 -4.29
C SER A 152 9.66 -1.80 -3.20
N GLY A 153 10.36 -2.71 -2.52
CA GLY A 153 11.24 -2.39 -1.41
C GLY A 153 10.49 -2.25 -0.10
N PHE A 154 9.60 -1.27 -0.02
CA PHE A 154 8.74 -1.07 1.15
C PHE A 154 7.33 -0.65 0.77
N GLY A 155 6.43 -0.73 1.76
CA GLY A 155 5.09 -0.17 1.69
C GLY A 155 4.90 0.87 2.79
N GLY A 156 4.55 2.08 2.35
CA GLY A 156 4.18 3.23 3.18
C GLY A 156 2.97 3.96 2.59
N ALA A 157 2.92 5.29 2.73
CA ALA A 157 1.82 6.13 2.26
C ALA A 157 1.67 6.12 0.73
N ILE A 158 2.78 6.24 -0.02
CA ILE A 158 2.78 6.22 -1.49
C ILE A 158 2.18 4.91 -2.01
N LYS A 159 2.62 3.77 -1.45
CA LYS A 159 2.06 2.47 -1.84
C LYS A 159 0.60 2.30 -1.42
N ASN A 160 0.22 2.78 -0.25
CA ASN A 160 -1.17 2.75 0.23
C ASN A 160 -2.11 3.56 -0.67
N LEU A 161 -1.65 4.70 -1.19
CA LEU A 161 -2.34 5.44 -2.25
C LEU A 161 -2.33 4.67 -3.58
N GLY A 162 -1.14 4.44 -4.14
CA GLY A 162 -0.97 3.95 -5.50
C GLY A 162 -1.61 2.58 -5.72
N MET A 163 -1.32 1.60 -4.85
CA MET A 163 -1.89 0.26 -4.97
C MET A 163 -3.23 0.15 -4.24
N GLY A 164 -3.33 0.74 -3.04
CA GLY A 164 -4.48 0.56 -2.15
C GLY A 164 -5.74 1.32 -2.55
N CYS A 165 -5.64 2.40 -3.33
CA CYS A 165 -6.78 3.20 -3.80
C CYS A 165 -7.18 2.89 -5.25
N THR A 166 -6.60 1.86 -5.89
CA THR A 166 -6.89 1.48 -7.27
C THR A 166 -7.59 0.12 -7.33
N PRO A 167 -8.54 -0.11 -8.27
CA PRO A 167 -9.20 -1.40 -8.47
C PRO A 167 -8.24 -2.42 -9.10
N GLY A 168 -8.70 -3.67 -9.28
CA GLY A 168 -7.91 -4.74 -9.89
C GLY A 168 -7.28 -4.37 -11.23
N VAL A 169 -7.99 -3.64 -12.09
CA VAL A 169 -7.47 -3.18 -13.39
C VAL A 169 -6.34 -2.16 -13.23
N GLY A 170 -6.45 -1.22 -12.28
CA GLY A 170 -5.39 -0.25 -11.98
C GLY A 170 -4.17 -0.91 -11.32
N LYS A 171 -4.39 -1.90 -10.44
CA LYS A 171 -3.31 -2.72 -9.89
C LYS A 171 -2.57 -3.49 -10.99
N LEU A 172 -3.30 -4.10 -11.93
CA LEU A 172 -2.72 -4.83 -13.07
C LEU A 172 -1.91 -3.88 -13.97
N ARG A 173 -2.39 -2.66 -14.22
CA ARG A 173 -1.66 -1.63 -14.98
C ARG A 173 -0.30 -1.34 -14.33
N GLN A 174 -0.27 -1.16 -13.01
CA GLN A 174 0.96 -0.95 -12.25
C GLN A 174 1.90 -2.18 -12.32
N HIS A 175 1.40 -3.38 -12.08
CA HIS A 175 2.19 -4.61 -12.17
C HIS A 175 2.78 -4.86 -13.57
N ARG A 176 2.09 -4.44 -14.63
CA ARG A 176 2.56 -4.60 -16.02
C ARG A 176 3.77 -3.74 -16.39
N THR A 177 4.16 -2.78 -15.56
CA THR A 177 5.41 -2.02 -15.73
C THR A 177 6.64 -2.85 -15.41
N VAL A 178 6.47 -3.98 -14.71
CA VAL A 178 7.52 -4.96 -14.39
C VAL A 178 7.48 -6.10 -15.40
N GLY A 179 8.64 -6.55 -15.86
CA GLY A 179 8.78 -7.71 -16.74
C GLY A 179 8.99 -9.01 -15.96
N ILE A 180 8.63 -10.14 -16.58
CA ILE A 180 9.05 -11.49 -16.16
C ILE A 180 9.81 -12.09 -17.33
N GLU A 181 11.04 -12.55 -17.06
CA GLU A 181 11.88 -13.23 -18.02
C GLU A 181 12.09 -14.68 -17.61
N ILE A 182 12.16 -15.57 -18.60
CA ILE A 182 12.41 -17.00 -18.40
C ILE A 182 13.70 -17.38 -19.14
N ASP A 183 14.75 -17.68 -18.38
CA ASP A 183 16.00 -18.22 -18.90
C ASP A 183 15.79 -19.66 -19.33
N THR A 184 15.63 -19.87 -20.63
CA THR A 184 15.40 -21.19 -21.21
C THR A 184 16.63 -22.10 -21.12
N SER A 185 17.84 -21.58 -20.88
CA SER A 185 19.04 -22.38 -20.66
C SER A 185 19.01 -23.09 -19.30
N LYS A 186 18.48 -22.43 -18.28
CA LYS A 186 18.29 -22.99 -16.93
C LYS A 186 17.01 -23.81 -16.80
N CYS A 187 15.98 -23.49 -17.58
CA CYS A 187 14.69 -24.15 -17.47
C CYS A 187 14.77 -25.63 -17.89
N VAL A 188 14.32 -26.55 -17.04
CA VAL A 188 14.27 -27.99 -17.28
C VAL A 188 12.86 -28.49 -17.64
N GLY A 189 11.89 -27.61 -17.81
CA GLY A 189 10.52 -27.97 -18.22
C GLY A 189 9.69 -28.72 -17.18
N CYS A 190 10.05 -28.63 -15.87
CA CYS A 190 9.39 -29.38 -14.80
C CYS A 190 7.93 -29.02 -14.52
N GLY A 191 7.43 -27.89 -15.05
CA GLY A 191 6.04 -27.46 -14.92
C GLY A 191 5.63 -26.87 -13.57
N LYS A 192 6.49 -26.80 -12.55
CA LYS A 192 6.15 -26.28 -11.21
C LYS A 192 5.62 -24.85 -11.26
N CYS A 193 6.20 -23.99 -12.09
CA CYS A 193 5.73 -22.62 -12.29
C CYS A 193 4.29 -22.54 -12.83
N LYS A 194 3.90 -23.46 -13.73
CA LYS A 194 2.53 -23.55 -14.26
C LYS A 194 1.55 -24.03 -13.19
N VAL A 195 1.93 -25.03 -12.41
CA VAL A 195 1.09 -25.57 -11.33
C VAL A 195 0.89 -24.54 -10.21
N ALA A 196 1.93 -23.81 -9.86
CA ALA A 196 1.86 -22.78 -8.81
C ALA A 196 1.05 -21.55 -9.23
N CYS A 197 0.99 -21.24 -10.53
CA CYS A 197 0.30 -20.05 -11.02
C CYS A 197 -1.22 -20.20 -10.93
N PRO A 198 -1.96 -19.24 -10.28
CA PRO A 198 -3.42 -19.29 -10.19
C PRO A 198 -4.13 -19.33 -11.55
N ASN A 199 -3.48 -18.78 -12.58
CA ASN A 199 -3.99 -18.77 -13.95
C ASN A 199 -3.34 -19.82 -14.86
N HIS A 200 -2.55 -20.73 -14.28
CA HIS A 200 -1.82 -21.79 -15.00
C HIS A 200 -0.90 -21.29 -16.12
N PHE A 201 -0.29 -20.12 -15.94
CA PHE A 201 0.80 -19.60 -16.77
C PHE A 201 2.13 -19.79 -16.01
N PRO A 202 3.29 -19.91 -16.66
CA PRO A 202 3.60 -20.04 -18.09
C PRO A 202 3.20 -21.40 -18.68
N ASP A 203 3.13 -21.47 -20.01
CA ASP A 203 2.99 -22.75 -20.72
C ASP A 203 4.32 -23.48 -20.85
N ILE A 204 4.25 -24.82 -20.95
CA ILE A 204 5.42 -25.64 -21.25
C ILE A 204 5.36 -25.98 -22.74
N ILE A 205 6.27 -25.38 -23.50
CA ILE A 205 6.37 -25.53 -24.95
C ILE A 205 7.76 -26.07 -25.26
N GLU A 206 7.85 -27.16 -25.98
CA GLU A 206 9.13 -27.85 -26.34
C GLU A 206 10.02 -28.11 -25.11
N GLY A 207 9.41 -28.51 -23.98
CA GLY A 207 10.12 -28.83 -22.74
C GLY A 207 10.65 -27.59 -21.98
N LYS A 208 10.22 -26.40 -22.31
CA LYS A 208 10.63 -25.15 -21.67
C LYS A 208 9.41 -24.32 -21.26
N ALA A 209 9.49 -23.63 -20.14
CA ALA A 209 8.46 -22.67 -19.76
C ALA A 209 8.50 -21.44 -20.68
N ARG A 210 7.31 -20.94 -21.05
CA ARG A 210 7.13 -19.74 -21.88
C ARG A 210 5.96 -18.94 -21.36
N ASN A 211 6.18 -17.65 -21.07
CA ASN A 211 5.09 -16.76 -20.66
C ASN A 211 4.47 -16.10 -21.90
N THR A 212 3.40 -16.70 -22.40
CA THR A 212 2.71 -16.27 -23.62
C THR A 212 1.40 -15.53 -23.33
N SER A 213 0.99 -15.43 -22.06
CA SER A 213 -0.32 -14.92 -21.72
C SER A 213 -0.32 -13.41 -21.43
N PRO A 214 -1.22 -12.64 -22.09
CA PRO A 214 -1.47 -11.24 -21.75
C PRO A 214 -2.17 -11.08 -20.38
N LEU A 215 -2.69 -12.17 -19.81
CA LEU A 215 -3.38 -12.18 -18.51
C LEU A 215 -2.42 -12.41 -17.33
N CYS A 216 -1.11 -12.51 -17.58
CA CYS A 216 -0.11 -12.62 -16.52
C CYS A 216 -0.16 -11.38 -15.60
N MET A 217 -0.38 -11.61 -14.31
CA MET A 217 -0.46 -10.57 -13.27
C MET A 217 0.91 -10.04 -12.85
N ARG A 218 2.03 -10.61 -13.34
CA ARG A 218 3.40 -10.24 -12.95
C ARG A 218 3.63 -10.34 -11.42
N CYS A 219 3.05 -11.35 -10.78
CA CYS A 219 3.24 -11.66 -9.36
C CYS A 219 4.46 -12.57 -9.13
N PRO A 220 4.98 -12.72 -7.90
CA PRO A 220 6.19 -13.49 -7.62
C PRO A 220 6.01 -15.02 -7.66
N ILE A 221 4.81 -15.54 -7.66
CA ILE A 221 4.49 -16.97 -7.42
C ILE A 221 5.29 -17.92 -8.31
N CYS A 222 5.37 -17.67 -9.62
CA CYS A 222 6.12 -18.55 -10.52
C CYS A 222 7.64 -18.39 -10.38
N VAL A 223 8.12 -17.23 -9.95
CA VAL A 223 9.53 -16.98 -9.66
C VAL A 223 9.95 -17.81 -8.45
N GLU A 224 9.20 -17.71 -7.34
CA GLU A 224 9.45 -18.45 -6.10
C GLU A 224 9.30 -19.96 -6.27
N ALA A 225 8.38 -20.41 -7.13
CA ALA A 225 8.15 -21.82 -7.39
C ALA A 225 9.22 -22.49 -8.29
N CYS A 226 10.13 -21.69 -8.87
CA CYS A 226 11.12 -22.23 -9.81
C CYS A 226 12.36 -22.80 -9.08
N PRO A 227 12.57 -24.13 -9.02
CA PRO A 227 13.70 -24.71 -8.31
C PRO A 227 15.04 -24.53 -9.03
N MET A 228 15.01 -23.99 -10.24
CA MET A 228 16.19 -23.79 -11.10
C MET A 228 16.58 -22.32 -11.22
N ASP A 229 15.89 -21.43 -10.49
CA ASP A 229 16.06 -19.98 -10.62
C ASP A 229 16.06 -19.51 -12.10
N ALA A 230 15.23 -20.18 -12.92
CA ALA A 230 15.10 -19.89 -14.34
C ALA A 230 14.11 -18.76 -14.65
N ILE A 231 13.35 -18.29 -13.66
CA ILE A 231 12.36 -17.22 -13.81
C ILE A 231 12.78 -16.05 -12.91
N SER A 232 12.85 -14.87 -13.50
CA SER A 232 13.24 -13.66 -12.76
C SER A 232 12.37 -12.48 -13.16
N PHE A 233 12.34 -11.48 -12.26
CA PHE A 233 11.79 -10.17 -12.60
C PHE A 233 12.85 -9.34 -13.33
N VAL A 234 12.41 -8.61 -14.35
CA VAL A 234 13.15 -7.53 -14.97
C VAL A 234 12.43 -6.21 -14.71
N ASP A 235 13.19 -5.13 -14.66
CA ASP A 235 12.67 -3.78 -14.43
C ASP A 235 11.87 -3.61 -13.10
N LYS A 236 12.20 -4.35 -12.04
CA LYS A 236 11.58 -4.21 -10.70
C LYS A 236 11.40 -2.75 -10.25
N PRO A 237 12.37 -1.84 -10.45
CA PRO A 237 12.24 -0.42 -10.09
C PRO A 237 11.02 0.27 -10.69
N ASN A 238 10.50 -0.20 -11.83
CA ASN A 238 9.33 0.39 -12.47
C ASN A 238 8.06 0.25 -11.62
N LEU A 239 7.94 -0.74 -10.74
CA LEU A 239 6.78 -0.80 -9.85
C LEU A 239 6.76 0.39 -8.89
N GLY A 240 7.90 0.77 -8.31
CA GLY A 240 8.00 1.98 -7.46
C GLY A 240 7.60 3.25 -8.21
N ARG A 241 8.03 3.40 -9.47
CA ARG A 241 7.62 4.51 -10.35
C ARG A 241 6.12 4.47 -10.66
N ALA A 242 5.55 3.29 -10.91
CA ALA A 242 4.12 3.13 -11.17
C ALA A 242 3.27 3.43 -9.94
N LEU A 243 3.74 3.06 -8.73
CA LEU A 243 3.11 3.43 -7.47
C LEU A 243 3.06 4.95 -7.29
N ALA A 244 4.16 5.65 -7.59
CA ALA A 244 4.22 7.12 -7.56
C ALA A 244 3.24 7.74 -8.56
N SER A 245 3.23 7.27 -9.81
CA SER A 245 2.27 7.73 -10.85
C SER A 245 0.83 7.52 -10.40
N ALA A 246 0.50 6.35 -9.86
CA ALA A 246 -0.84 6.03 -9.39
C ALA A 246 -1.23 6.88 -8.17
N ALA A 247 -0.30 7.10 -7.22
CA ALA A 247 -0.54 7.96 -6.06
C ALA A 247 -0.86 9.41 -6.48
N LEU A 248 -0.15 9.95 -7.47
CA LEU A 248 -0.46 11.28 -8.03
C LEU A 248 -1.86 11.33 -8.64
N GLY A 249 -2.24 10.30 -9.39
CA GLY A 249 -3.59 10.18 -9.95
C GLY A 249 -4.68 10.12 -8.87
N VAL A 250 -4.46 9.35 -7.79
CA VAL A 250 -5.38 9.30 -6.65
C VAL A 250 -5.51 10.66 -5.98
N LEU A 251 -4.40 11.33 -5.69
CA LEU A 251 -4.41 12.65 -5.06
C LEU A 251 -5.11 13.71 -5.92
N SER A 252 -5.06 13.58 -7.25
CA SER A 252 -5.74 14.51 -8.17
C SER A 252 -7.27 14.45 -8.11
N THR A 253 -7.85 13.42 -7.48
CA THR A 253 -9.32 13.34 -7.28
C THR A 253 -9.80 14.17 -6.09
N PHE A 254 -8.89 14.64 -5.25
CA PHE A 254 -9.19 15.50 -4.09
C PHE A 254 -8.83 16.96 -4.35
N LYS A 255 -9.56 17.86 -3.71
CA LYS A 255 -9.15 19.27 -3.66
C LYS A 255 -7.85 19.39 -2.85
N PRO A 256 -7.00 20.39 -3.14
CA PRO A 256 -5.79 20.65 -2.34
C PRO A 256 -6.12 20.73 -0.83
N GLY A 257 -5.27 20.14 0.00
CA GLY A 257 -5.41 20.15 1.46
C GLY A 257 -6.51 19.22 2.02
N LYS A 258 -7.08 18.30 1.21
CA LYS A 258 -8.15 17.38 1.64
C LYS A 258 -7.66 15.97 1.99
N VAL A 259 -6.35 15.73 1.98
CA VAL A 259 -5.76 14.44 2.31
C VAL A 259 -4.69 14.62 3.38
N SER A 260 -4.74 13.80 4.43
CA SER A 260 -3.75 13.76 5.50
C SER A 260 -3.27 12.32 5.74
N PHE A 261 -2.07 12.16 6.29
CA PHE A 261 -1.37 10.88 6.39
C PHE A 261 -0.95 10.60 7.82
N VAL A 262 -1.15 9.35 8.23
CA VAL A 262 -0.64 8.76 9.47
C VAL A 262 0.06 7.46 9.12
N SER A 263 1.31 7.29 9.55
CA SER A 263 2.09 6.08 9.29
C SER A 263 2.58 5.45 10.59
N PHE A 264 2.31 4.16 10.75
CA PHE A 264 2.74 3.34 11.87
C PHE A 264 3.96 2.52 11.49
N ALA A 265 5.12 2.87 12.04
CA ALA A 265 6.36 2.11 11.92
C ALA A 265 6.52 1.20 13.15
N LYS A 266 5.63 0.22 13.23
CA LYS A 266 5.49 -0.78 14.28
C LYS A 266 5.33 -2.15 13.64
N ASP A 267 5.84 -3.19 14.29
CA ASP A 267 5.79 -4.57 13.79
C ASP A 267 6.30 -4.67 12.33
N ILE A 268 7.42 -3.99 12.06
CA ILE A 268 7.97 -3.84 10.69
C ILE A 268 8.41 -5.19 10.17
N ALA A 269 7.53 -5.84 9.40
CA ALA A 269 7.73 -7.16 8.83
C ALA A 269 8.50 -7.11 7.50
N GLN A 270 9.09 -8.25 7.12
CA GLN A 270 9.83 -8.41 5.87
C GLN A 270 8.94 -8.22 4.64
N TYR A 271 7.68 -8.69 4.70
CA TYR A 271 6.74 -8.70 3.59
C TYR A 271 5.47 -7.89 3.89
N CYS A 272 4.62 -7.80 2.89
CA CYS A 272 3.40 -7.00 2.91
C CYS A 272 2.29 -7.62 3.77
N ASP A 273 1.43 -6.77 4.37
CA ASP A 273 0.19 -7.18 5.05
C ASP A 273 -0.81 -7.87 4.12
N CYS A 274 -0.56 -7.85 2.82
CA CYS A 274 -1.36 -8.54 1.83
C CYS A 274 -1.11 -10.06 1.75
N LEU A 275 -0.14 -10.55 2.51
CA LEU A 275 0.15 -11.97 2.66
C LEU A 275 -0.34 -12.45 4.04
N PRO A 276 -0.91 -13.65 4.16
CA PRO A 276 -1.28 -14.21 5.47
C PRO A 276 -0.05 -14.50 6.35
N ASN A 277 1.12 -14.67 5.73
CA ASN A 277 2.41 -14.81 6.36
C ASN A 277 3.34 -13.70 5.88
N ALA A 278 3.47 -12.63 6.66
CA ALA A 278 4.31 -11.48 6.32
C ALA A 278 5.80 -11.64 6.67
N GLY A 279 6.22 -12.84 7.04
CA GLY A 279 7.59 -13.12 7.48
C GLY A 279 7.89 -12.63 8.88
N GLU A 280 9.17 -12.52 9.20
CA GLU A 280 9.64 -12.04 10.51
C GLU A 280 9.63 -10.51 10.59
N ARG A 281 9.61 -9.99 11.80
CA ARG A 281 9.91 -8.57 12.04
C ARG A 281 11.39 -8.33 11.84
N VAL A 282 11.72 -7.42 10.93
CA VAL A 282 13.11 -7.15 10.52
C VAL A 282 13.71 -5.92 11.18
N MET A 283 12.88 -5.11 11.88
CA MET A 283 13.30 -3.93 12.62
C MET A 283 12.53 -3.82 13.93
N LYS A 284 13.12 -3.08 14.89
CA LYS A 284 12.40 -2.64 16.10
C LYS A 284 11.34 -1.61 15.73
N ASP A 285 10.31 -1.52 16.56
CA ASP A 285 9.28 -0.49 16.45
C ASP A 285 9.93 0.89 16.56
N ILE A 286 9.59 1.81 15.65
CA ILE A 286 10.20 3.14 15.58
C ILE A 286 9.23 4.18 16.16
N GLY A 287 7.98 4.22 15.68
CA GLY A 287 7.00 5.18 16.15
C GLY A 287 5.86 5.43 15.18
N VAL A 288 5.17 6.53 15.41
CA VAL A 288 4.04 6.98 14.59
C VAL A 288 4.36 8.34 14.01
N TYR A 289 4.06 8.52 12.74
CA TYR A 289 4.28 9.76 11.99
C TYR A 289 2.94 10.34 11.53
N ALA A 290 2.86 11.67 11.45
CA ALA A 290 1.75 12.39 10.84
C ALA A 290 2.26 13.54 9.97
N SER A 291 1.64 13.74 8.81
CA SER A 291 1.99 14.80 7.84
C SER A 291 0.83 15.01 6.86
N ASP A 292 0.85 16.12 6.16
CA ASP A 292 0.01 16.43 5.00
C ASP A 292 0.59 15.96 3.66
N SER A 293 1.74 15.26 3.68
CA SER A 293 2.47 14.83 2.49
C SER A 293 2.87 13.36 2.52
N ALA A 294 2.46 12.60 1.49
CA ALA A 294 2.88 11.22 1.29
C ALA A 294 4.40 11.08 1.05
N VAL A 295 5.00 12.03 0.34
CA VAL A 295 6.45 12.08 0.08
C VAL A 295 7.21 12.30 1.37
N SER A 296 6.78 13.30 2.17
CA SER A 296 7.47 13.64 3.41
C SER A 296 7.34 12.53 4.46
N ILE A 297 6.15 11.95 4.64
CA ILE A 297 5.96 10.92 5.66
C ILE A 297 6.75 9.63 5.35
N ASP A 298 6.79 9.21 4.08
CA ASP A 298 7.58 8.05 3.66
C ASP A 298 9.09 8.35 3.71
N GLY A 299 9.50 9.58 3.33
CA GLY A 299 10.87 10.07 3.46
C GLY A 299 11.35 10.11 4.92
N ALA A 300 10.50 10.56 5.85
CA ALA A 300 10.79 10.56 7.29
C ALA A 300 11.02 9.14 7.83
N PHE A 301 10.13 8.20 7.49
CA PHE A 301 10.30 6.79 7.88
C PHE A 301 11.65 6.25 7.38
N LEU A 302 11.96 6.40 6.09
CA LEU A 302 13.19 5.88 5.51
C LEU A 302 14.45 6.56 6.10
N SER A 303 14.36 7.84 6.50
CA SER A 303 15.50 8.53 7.12
C SER A 303 15.83 8.02 8.53
N MET A 304 14.83 7.47 9.24
CA MET A 304 14.97 6.95 10.61
C MET A 304 15.14 5.43 10.68
N ALA A 305 14.69 4.71 9.63
CA ALA A 305 14.76 3.26 9.54
C ALA A 305 16.11 2.79 8.97
N ASN A 306 16.59 1.63 9.42
CA ASN A 306 17.66 0.92 8.70
C ASN A 306 17.07 0.21 7.48
N TYR A 307 16.60 1.00 6.49
CA TYR A 307 15.88 0.47 5.33
C TYR A 307 16.77 -0.36 4.37
N GLN A 308 18.10 -0.38 4.58
CA GLN A 308 18.99 -1.26 3.81
C GLN A 308 18.59 -2.73 3.97
N ILE A 309 18.08 -3.12 5.13
CA ILE A 309 17.53 -4.47 5.36
C ILE A 309 16.38 -4.78 4.38
N LEU A 310 15.54 -3.78 4.07
CA LEU A 310 14.43 -3.92 3.11
C LEU A 310 14.93 -3.94 1.67
N ASN A 311 15.96 -3.13 1.36
CA ASN A 311 16.62 -3.15 0.04
C ASN A 311 17.25 -4.52 -0.23
N ASP A 312 17.95 -5.07 0.76
CA ASP A 312 18.63 -6.36 0.63
C ASP A 312 17.63 -7.51 0.42
N SER A 313 16.49 -7.47 1.12
CA SER A 313 15.47 -8.53 0.98
C SER A 313 14.68 -8.46 -0.33
N SER A 314 14.46 -7.26 -0.87
CA SER A 314 13.66 -7.05 -2.09
C SER A 314 14.52 -6.91 -3.36
N HIS A 315 15.78 -6.55 -3.21
CA HIS A 315 16.68 -6.09 -4.28
C HIS A 315 16.13 -4.87 -5.03
N VAL A 316 15.45 -3.97 -4.31
CA VAL A 316 14.90 -2.70 -4.84
C VAL A 316 15.26 -1.57 -3.86
N ASP A 317 15.69 -0.44 -4.38
CA ASP A 317 15.91 0.75 -3.57
C ASP A 317 14.57 1.34 -3.09
N CYS A 318 14.35 1.32 -1.78
CA CYS A 318 13.15 1.86 -1.14
C CYS A 318 12.95 3.35 -1.43
N MET A 319 14.04 4.12 -1.57
CA MET A 319 13.97 5.56 -1.84
C MET A 319 13.41 5.89 -3.22
N LEU A 320 13.46 4.96 -4.17
CA LEU A 320 13.05 5.21 -5.55
C LEU A 320 11.61 5.71 -5.66
N GLN A 321 10.65 5.05 -4.98
CA GLN A 321 9.24 5.45 -5.06
C GLN A 321 8.99 6.85 -4.47
N VAL A 322 9.76 7.24 -3.43
CA VAL A 322 9.66 8.57 -2.80
C VAL A 322 10.26 9.65 -3.69
N GLN A 323 11.44 9.38 -4.26
CA GLN A 323 12.10 10.29 -5.21
C GLN A 323 11.27 10.49 -6.47
N GLU A 324 10.73 9.42 -7.04
CA GLU A 324 9.87 9.49 -8.22
C GLU A 324 8.60 10.28 -7.92
N ALA A 325 7.93 10.02 -6.78
CA ALA A 325 6.73 10.75 -6.39
C ALA A 325 6.98 12.27 -6.30
N LYS A 326 8.11 12.67 -5.73
CA LYS A 326 8.54 14.08 -5.71
C LYS A 326 8.81 14.61 -7.13
N ALA A 327 9.52 13.85 -7.95
CA ALA A 327 9.93 14.26 -9.30
C ALA A 327 8.73 14.51 -10.24
N ILE A 328 7.66 13.71 -10.12
CA ILE A 328 6.45 13.85 -10.94
C ILE A 328 5.45 14.89 -10.40
N GLY A 329 5.71 15.49 -9.22
CA GLY A 329 4.98 16.63 -8.70
C GLY A 329 4.08 16.37 -7.49
N ILE A 330 4.21 15.25 -6.78
CA ILE A 330 3.60 15.11 -5.45
C ILE A 330 4.36 16.04 -4.49
N GLU A 331 3.62 16.93 -3.84
CA GLU A 331 4.20 17.88 -2.89
C GLU A 331 4.83 17.16 -1.70
N GLY A 332 5.93 17.72 -1.18
CA GLY A 332 6.64 17.18 -0.02
C GLY A 332 8.16 17.24 -0.18
N ASP A 333 8.87 16.82 0.86
CA ASP A 333 10.32 16.77 0.92
C ASP A 333 10.78 15.33 1.14
N VAL A 334 11.70 14.84 0.31
CA VAL A 334 12.28 13.48 0.44
C VAL A 334 13.06 13.34 1.76
N LYS A 335 13.59 14.46 2.28
CA LYS A 335 14.26 14.57 3.58
C LYS A 335 13.58 15.68 4.37
N PRO A 336 12.41 15.44 4.95
CA PRO A 336 11.66 16.48 5.67
C PRO A 336 12.31 16.84 7.01
N GLU A 337 11.93 18.00 7.54
CA GLU A 337 12.10 18.29 8.95
C GLU A 337 11.18 17.37 9.78
N ILE A 338 11.74 16.75 10.83
CA ILE A 338 11.01 15.87 11.73
C ILE A 338 10.91 16.53 13.09
N ILE A 339 9.69 16.86 13.51
CA ILE A 339 9.40 17.39 14.85
C ILE A 339 8.98 16.25 15.75
N LYS A 340 9.80 15.98 16.75
CA LYS A 340 9.50 15.00 17.80
C LYS A 340 8.56 15.61 18.83
N ILE A 341 7.45 14.92 19.13
CA ILE A 341 6.41 15.30 20.10
C ILE A 341 6.62 14.57 21.42
#